data_4344ad34e454616d10b7e8e4b6ff6978
#
_entry.id   4344ad34e454616d10b7e8e4b6ff6978
#
_cell.length_a   1.000
_cell.length_b   1.000
_cell.length_c   1.000
_cell.angle_alpha   90.00
_cell.angle_beta   90.00
_cell.angle_gamma   90.00
#
_symmetry.space_group_name_H-M   'P 1'
#
loop_
_entity.id
_entity.type
_entity.pdbx_description
1 polymer ?
#
loop_
_entity_poly.entity_id
_entity_poly.type
_entity_poly.pdbx_seq_one_letter_code
_entity_poly.pdbx_strand_id
1 'polypeptide(L)'
;SVSVSLTEAGAQNYDRVLELLFAYTAMLREQGPQDWLYREQSQLAELSFRFREKGAPMGYVSALATGMHYYAPEDILRGPYIMNEYDADTLVTLLDALRPENAQVIFNDKSVVADAVSPYYDVPYSRQIVPNERVQEWASAGDVPSLALPAPNAFIAEDVSLVAPGAAKAGAPAVAGEFGRQTTWFGQDDEFKVPRGATYINFRSPLVGVDARQSATAVLYTGLINDSMNEFSYPARLAGLNFRIYKHAQGISLRVGGYNDKQPVLLERLVATIVEPDFDPARFENIRKDMIRGLENSVAQRPSSQVVADLREALLYGEWGEQPLIDALKAMSLEDVEAYAEQFWASATAEVMLYGNYDPAAVADVTGIVSPLLGEGPAPALPPLKVLKLEAGEQAQYAVDIEHDDSVVAWYLQGAGDSWRDRAAGALTAQIMKSGFFQQLRTEQQLG
;
A
#
# COMPACT_ATOMS: atom_id res chain seq x y z
N SER A 1 0.09 20.39 -9.48
CA SER A 1 1.30 19.75 -10.04
C SER A 1 1.03 18.31 -10.41
N VAL A 2 1.68 17.82 -11.46
CA VAL A 2 1.68 16.42 -11.88
C VAL A 2 3.10 15.91 -11.75
N SER A 3 3.29 14.74 -11.12
CA SER A 3 4.58 14.07 -10.98
C SER A 3 4.51 12.71 -11.65
N VAL A 4 5.52 12.40 -12.45
CA VAL A 4 5.61 11.13 -13.18
C VAL A 4 6.95 10.47 -12.86
N SER A 5 6.91 9.25 -12.35
CA SER A 5 8.10 8.42 -12.20
C SER A 5 8.37 7.69 -13.52
N LEU A 6 9.57 7.87 -14.06
CA LEU A 6 9.93 7.37 -15.37
C LEU A 6 10.78 6.09 -15.24
N THR A 7 10.54 5.13 -16.14
CA THR A 7 11.48 4.06 -16.42
C THR A 7 12.66 4.61 -17.22
N GLU A 8 13.72 3.82 -17.44
CA GLU A 8 14.85 4.21 -18.30
C GLU A 8 14.38 4.61 -19.71
N ALA A 9 13.45 3.84 -20.30
CA ALA A 9 12.86 4.17 -21.58
C ALA A 9 12.00 5.44 -21.53
N GLY A 10 11.27 5.66 -20.43
CA GLY A 10 10.51 6.88 -20.19
C GLY A 10 11.41 8.10 -20.02
N ALA A 11 12.55 7.98 -19.33
CA ALA A 11 13.51 9.06 -19.19
C ALA A 11 14.15 9.46 -20.53
N GLN A 12 14.44 8.48 -21.39
CA GLN A 12 14.93 8.73 -22.74
C GLN A 12 13.88 9.37 -23.67
N ASN A 13 12.60 9.23 -23.32
CA ASN A 13 11.45 9.71 -24.12
C ASN A 13 10.54 10.65 -23.32
N TYR A 14 11.11 11.42 -22.37
CA TYR A 14 10.30 12.27 -21.49
C TYR A 14 9.48 13.34 -22.23
N ASP A 15 9.94 13.78 -23.41
CA ASP A 15 9.17 14.67 -24.28
C ASP A 15 7.85 14.06 -24.71
N ARG A 16 7.84 12.77 -25.05
CA ARG A 16 6.61 12.07 -25.40
C ARG A 16 5.64 12.00 -24.22
N VAL A 17 6.16 11.89 -23.00
CA VAL A 17 5.33 11.95 -21.79
C VAL A 17 4.68 13.32 -21.62
N LEU A 18 5.42 14.39 -21.90
CA LEU A 18 4.88 15.76 -21.87
C LEU A 18 3.87 16.01 -22.98
N GLU A 19 4.11 15.52 -24.21
CA GLU A 19 3.12 15.57 -25.29
C GLU A 19 1.80 14.92 -24.87
N LEU A 20 1.84 13.71 -24.30
CA LEU A 20 0.64 13.00 -23.83
C LEU A 20 -0.07 13.77 -22.70
N LEU A 21 0.68 14.35 -21.78
CA LEU A 21 0.11 15.19 -20.72
C LEU A 21 -0.64 16.38 -21.29
N PHE A 22 -0.03 17.10 -22.25
CA PHE A 22 -0.65 18.27 -22.86
C PHE A 22 -1.77 17.91 -23.83
N ALA A 23 -1.70 16.78 -24.52
CA ALA A 23 -2.82 16.23 -25.28
C ALA A 23 -4.03 15.94 -24.35
N TYR A 24 -3.79 15.36 -23.18
CA TYR A 24 -4.84 15.13 -22.18
C TYR A 24 -5.46 16.45 -21.68
N THR A 25 -4.64 17.46 -21.37
CA THR A 25 -5.18 18.76 -20.94
C THR A 25 -5.92 19.48 -22.08
N ALA A 26 -5.51 19.30 -23.35
CA ALA A 26 -6.24 19.78 -24.51
C ALA A 26 -7.61 19.12 -24.64
N MET A 27 -7.67 17.80 -24.53
CA MET A 27 -8.93 17.05 -24.50
C MET A 27 -9.87 17.53 -23.38
N LEU A 28 -9.34 17.79 -22.16
CA LEU A 28 -10.15 18.33 -21.06
C LEU A 28 -10.75 19.71 -21.39
N ARG A 29 -9.99 20.58 -22.07
CA ARG A 29 -10.51 21.88 -22.51
C ARG A 29 -11.58 21.74 -23.59
N GLU A 30 -11.39 20.83 -24.54
CA GLU A 30 -12.36 20.59 -25.62
C GLU A 30 -13.68 20.01 -25.09
N GLN A 31 -13.61 19.04 -24.19
CA GLN A 31 -14.81 18.44 -23.59
C GLN A 31 -15.46 19.33 -22.53
N GLY A 32 -14.72 20.29 -21.98
CA GLY A 32 -15.16 21.19 -20.93
C GLY A 32 -15.42 20.52 -19.57
N PRO A 33 -15.78 21.31 -18.56
CA PRO A 33 -16.11 20.81 -17.23
C PRO A 33 -17.34 19.90 -17.27
N GLN A 34 -17.26 18.78 -16.56
CA GLN A 34 -18.35 17.80 -16.45
C GLN A 34 -19.06 17.92 -15.11
N ASP A 35 -20.36 18.21 -15.12
CA ASP A 35 -21.18 18.32 -13.90
C ASP A 35 -21.18 17.02 -13.07
N TRP A 36 -21.21 15.86 -13.73
CA TRP A 36 -21.20 14.58 -13.02
C TRP A 36 -19.91 14.35 -12.23
N LEU A 37 -18.74 14.76 -12.76
CA LEU A 37 -17.46 14.70 -12.03
C LEU A 37 -17.50 15.60 -10.79
N TYR A 38 -18.08 16.80 -10.92
CA TYR A 38 -18.24 17.69 -9.79
C TYR A 38 -19.14 17.10 -8.71
N ARG A 39 -20.25 16.47 -9.10
CA ARG A 39 -21.17 15.81 -8.16
C ARG A 39 -20.48 14.66 -7.42
N GLU A 40 -19.70 13.83 -8.10
CA GLU A 40 -18.91 12.78 -7.45
C GLU A 40 -17.92 13.35 -6.43
N GLN A 41 -17.19 14.42 -6.78
CA GLN A 41 -16.25 15.07 -5.87
C GLN A 41 -16.99 15.67 -4.66
N SER A 42 -18.15 16.28 -4.88
CA SER A 42 -19.00 16.81 -3.80
C SER A 42 -19.47 15.70 -2.86
N GLN A 43 -19.90 14.57 -3.40
CA GLN A 43 -20.32 13.41 -2.60
C GLN A 43 -19.14 12.82 -1.79
N LEU A 44 -17.97 12.69 -2.39
CA LEU A 44 -16.77 12.24 -1.70
C LEU A 44 -16.34 13.21 -0.59
N ALA A 45 -16.42 14.50 -0.83
CA ALA A 45 -16.14 15.53 0.16
C ALA A 45 -17.11 15.46 1.36
N GLU A 46 -18.41 15.30 1.11
CA GLU A 46 -19.42 15.15 2.16
C GLU A 46 -19.20 13.88 2.99
N LEU A 47 -18.95 12.73 2.35
CA LEU A 47 -18.62 11.47 3.05
C LEU A 47 -17.35 11.61 3.90
N SER A 48 -16.33 12.26 3.36
CA SER A 48 -15.06 12.49 4.06
C SER A 48 -15.22 13.39 5.28
N PHE A 49 -16.07 14.41 5.18
CA PHE A 49 -16.40 15.29 6.32
C PHE A 49 -17.23 14.56 7.38
N ARG A 50 -18.31 13.91 6.95
CA ARG A 50 -19.28 13.24 7.84
C ARG A 50 -18.64 12.13 8.67
N PHE A 51 -17.75 11.34 8.07
CA PHE A 51 -17.10 10.19 8.71
C PHE A 51 -15.63 10.43 9.01
N ARG A 52 -15.27 11.69 9.26
CA ARG A 52 -13.92 12.08 9.63
C ARG A 52 -13.56 11.54 11.01
N GLU A 53 -12.45 10.84 11.08
CA GLU A 53 -11.89 10.34 12.34
C GLU A 53 -11.10 11.44 13.07
N LYS A 54 -10.99 11.30 14.39
CA LYS A 54 -10.14 12.18 15.20
C LYS A 54 -8.67 11.90 14.89
N GLY A 55 -7.96 12.92 14.42
CA GLY A 55 -6.52 12.85 14.22
C GLY A 55 -5.72 13.10 15.50
N ALA A 56 -4.39 13.01 15.38
CA ALA A 56 -3.48 13.38 16.47
C ALA A 56 -3.72 14.86 16.90
N PRO A 57 -3.77 15.16 18.21
CA PRO A 57 -4.15 16.49 18.69
C PRO A 57 -3.34 17.63 18.10
N MET A 58 -2.01 17.48 17.97
CA MET A 58 -1.15 18.51 17.41
C MET A 58 -1.49 18.78 15.92
N GLY A 59 -1.64 17.73 15.12
CA GLY A 59 -2.02 17.86 13.71
C GLY A 59 -3.40 18.52 13.55
N TYR A 60 -4.35 18.14 14.40
CA TYR A 60 -5.69 18.72 14.41
C TYR A 60 -5.67 20.22 14.71
N VAL A 61 -4.99 20.62 15.80
CA VAL A 61 -4.90 22.06 16.19
C VAL A 61 -4.17 22.87 15.13
N SER A 62 -3.07 22.34 14.55
CA SER A 62 -2.33 23.01 13.48
C SER A 62 -3.19 23.20 12.22
N ALA A 63 -3.97 22.19 11.84
CA ALA A 63 -4.88 22.28 10.70
C ALA A 63 -5.98 23.33 10.93
N LEU A 64 -6.56 23.41 12.15
CA LEU A 64 -7.52 24.43 12.51
C LEU A 64 -6.90 25.83 12.45
N ALA A 65 -5.73 26.02 13.05
CA ALA A 65 -5.02 27.31 13.06
C ALA A 65 -4.72 27.79 11.62
N THR A 66 -4.31 26.88 10.74
CA THR A 66 -4.10 27.17 9.33
C THR A 66 -5.42 27.51 8.64
N GLY A 67 -6.49 26.73 8.92
CA GLY A 67 -7.83 26.97 8.36
C GLY A 67 -8.38 28.35 8.68
N MET A 68 -8.08 28.91 9.85
CA MET A 68 -8.50 30.26 10.25
C MET A 68 -7.98 31.38 9.34
N HIS A 69 -6.98 31.13 8.51
CA HIS A 69 -6.51 32.09 7.52
C HIS A 69 -7.34 32.08 6.22
N TYR A 70 -8.11 31.03 5.99
CA TYR A 70 -8.80 30.80 4.71
C TYR A 70 -10.31 30.76 4.85
N TYR A 71 -10.85 30.41 6.02
CA TYR A 71 -12.28 30.18 6.23
C TYR A 71 -12.85 31.06 7.34
N ALA A 72 -14.12 31.41 7.21
CA ALA A 72 -14.89 32.04 8.28
C ALA A 72 -14.96 31.11 9.52
N PRO A 73 -15.12 31.63 10.74
CA PRO A 73 -15.14 30.83 11.96
C PRO A 73 -16.13 29.66 11.95
N GLU A 74 -17.29 29.84 11.34
CA GLU A 74 -18.33 28.81 11.16
C GLU A 74 -17.92 27.69 10.20
N ASP A 75 -17.03 27.98 9.25
CA ASP A 75 -16.60 27.06 8.21
C ASP A 75 -15.21 26.43 8.43
N ILE A 76 -14.51 26.76 9.51
CA ILE A 76 -13.15 26.26 9.78
C ILE A 76 -13.06 24.73 9.68
N LEU A 77 -14.09 24.03 10.16
CA LEU A 77 -14.11 22.55 10.13
C LEU A 77 -14.55 22.00 8.77
N ARG A 78 -15.50 22.65 8.14
CA ARG A 78 -16.15 22.16 6.92
C ARG A 78 -15.57 22.79 5.64
N GLY A 79 -14.96 23.94 5.73
CA GLY A 79 -14.50 24.74 4.59
C GLY A 79 -13.76 23.92 3.52
N PRO A 80 -12.80 23.04 3.87
CA PRO A 80 -12.10 22.21 2.90
C PRO A 80 -12.99 21.21 2.12
N TYR A 81 -14.21 20.98 2.59
CA TYR A 81 -15.15 19.99 2.06
C TYR A 81 -16.39 20.62 1.40
N ILE A 82 -16.51 21.95 1.45
CA ILE A 82 -17.66 22.64 0.86
C ILE A 82 -17.55 22.62 -0.66
N MET A 83 -18.48 21.94 -1.31
CA MET A 83 -18.66 21.90 -2.76
C MET A 83 -20.16 22.05 -3.06
N ASN A 84 -20.68 23.27 -2.88
CA ASN A 84 -22.12 23.51 -2.94
C ASN A 84 -22.60 23.94 -4.32
N GLU A 85 -21.73 24.57 -5.12
CA GLU A 85 -22.08 25.16 -6.40
C GLU A 85 -21.13 24.71 -7.49
N TYR A 86 -21.69 24.26 -8.60
CA TYR A 86 -20.95 23.95 -9.82
C TYR A 86 -20.76 25.23 -10.63
N ASP A 87 -19.53 25.74 -10.63
CA ASP A 87 -19.15 26.93 -11.40
C ASP A 87 -18.36 26.53 -12.63
N ALA A 88 -19.07 26.34 -13.75
CA ALA A 88 -18.47 25.94 -15.02
C ALA A 88 -17.50 27.02 -15.55
N ASP A 89 -17.80 28.30 -15.38
CA ASP A 89 -16.99 29.40 -15.93
C ASP A 89 -15.63 29.50 -15.23
N THR A 90 -15.62 29.35 -13.91
CA THR A 90 -14.36 29.25 -13.14
C THR A 90 -13.54 28.03 -13.54
N LEU A 91 -14.17 26.87 -13.73
CA LEU A 91 -13.49 25.64 -14.15
C LEU A 91 -12.92 25.79 -15.57
N VAL A 92 -13.63 26.41 -16.51
CA VAL A 92 -13.11 26.72 -17.86
C VAL A 92 -11.87 27.61 -17.76
N THR A 93 -11.94 28.65 -16.94
CA THR A 93 -10.79 29.55 -16.73
C THR A 93 -9.56 28.81 -16.21
N LEU A 94 -9.75 27.87 -15.27
CA LEU A 94 -8.66 27.04 -14.75
C LEU A 94 -8.11 26.06 -15.79
N LEU A 95 -8.99 25.41 -16.56
CA LEU A 95 -8.58 24.51 -17.65
C LEU A 95 -7.81 25.28 -18.73
N ASP A 96 -8.21 26.50 -19.05
CA ASP A 96 -7.50 27.36 -20.00
C ASP A 96 -6.11 27.76 -19.57
N ALA A 97 -5.83 27.78 -18.27
CA ALA A 97 -4.49 28.01 -17.74
C ALA A 97 -3.55 26.80 -17.84
N LEU A 98 -4.11 25.59 -18.05
CA LEU A 98 -3.32 24.34 -18.17
C LEU A 98 -2.77 24.17 -19.60
N ARG A 99 -1.81 25.02 -19.96
CA ARG A 99 -1.18 25.08 -21.30
C ARG A 99 0.33 24.97 -21.17
N PRO A 100 1.02 24.49 -22.23
CA PRO A 100 2.49 24.40 -22.24
C PRO A 100 3.18 25.71 -21.95
N GLU A 101 2.63 26.85 -22.42
CA GLU A 101 3.17 28.19 -22.23
C GLU A 101 3.23 28.63 -20.75
N ASN A 102 2.37 28.07 -19.92
CA ASN A 102 2.28 28.34 -18.49
C ASN A 102 2.97 27.27 -17.63
N ALA A 103 3.61 26.29 -18.26
CA ALA A 103 4.16 25.14 -17.54
C ALA A 103 5.59 25.39 -17.06
N GLN A 104 5.90 24.92 -15.87
CA GLN A 104 7.26 24.68 -15.42
C GLN A 104 7.50 23.16 -15.37
N VAL A 105 8.49 22.71 -16.13
CA VAL A 105 8.91 21.29 -16.16
C VAL A 105 10.14 21.13 -15.28
N ILE A 106 10.09 20.20 -14.35
CA ILE A 106 11.24 19.80 -13.54
C ILE A 106 11.59 18.36 -13.94
N PHE A 107 12.76 18.17 -14.52
CA PHE A 107 13.29 16.86 -14.89
C PHE A 107 14.45 16.52 -13.94
N ASN A 108 14.34 15.38 -13.26
CA ASN A 108 15.31 14.90 -12.30
C ASN A 108 15.89 13.56 -12.76
N ASP A 109 17.14 13.59 -13.21
CA ASP A 109 17.85 12.42 -13.72
C ASP A 109 19.37 12.54 -13.46
N LYS A 110 20.04 11.41 -13.30
CA LYS A 110 21.51 11.36 -13.06
C LYS A 110 22.34 11.85 -14.25
N SER A 111 21.77 11.84 -15.46
CA SER A 111 22.43 12.30 -16.69
C SER A 111 22.39 13.81 -16.89
N VAL A 112 21.64 14.54 -16.08
CA VAL A 112 21.52 15.99 -16.20
C VAL A 112 22.88 16.66 -15.93
N VAL A 113 23.35 17.45 -16.91
CA VAL A 113 24.56 18.26 -16.73
C VAL A 113 24.17 19.57 -16.05
N ALA A 114 24.63 19.75 -14.82
CA ALA A 114 24.37 20.94 -14.04
C ALA A 114 25.39 22.04 -14.37
N ASP A 115 24.94 23.30 -14.40
CA ASP A 115 25.74 24.49 -14.57
C ASP A 115 25.68 25.44 -13.35
N ALA A 116 24.89 25.09 -12.35
CA ALA A 116 24.71 25.82 -11.11
C ALA A 116 24.50 24.87 -9.92
N VAL A 117 24.66 25.42 -8.71
CA VAL A 117 24.41 24.71 -7.45
C VAL A 117 23.48 25.53 -6.58
N SER A 118 22.47 24.91 -5.99
CA SER A 118 21.51 25.60 -5.14
C SER A 118 22.14 25.99 -3.80
N PRO A 119 21.89 27.22 -3.30
CA PRO A 119 22.35 27.62 -1.97
C PRO A 119 21.68 26.74 -0.90
N TYR A 120 22.40 26.47 0.19
CA TYR A 120 22.03 25.72 1.40
C TYR A 120 22.00 24.18 1.27
N TYR A 121 21.69 23.64 0.11
CA TYR A 121 21.56 22.18 -0.04
C TYR A 121 22.57 21.58 -1.00
N ASP A 122 23.38 22.44 -1.66
CA ASP A 122 24.41 22.05 -2.62
C ASP A 122 23.91 21.13 -3.75
N VAL A 123 22.61 21.24 -4.09
CA VAL A 123 22.00 20.45 -5.16
C VAL A 123 22.42 21.02 -6.51
N PRO A 124 23.11 20.23 -7.36
CA PRO A 124 23.45 20.65 -8.70
C PRO A 124 22.20 20.73 -9.58
N TYR A 125 22.06 21.81 -10.36
CA TYR A 125 20.95 22.01 -11.28
C TYR A 125 21.36 22.79 -12.51
N SER A 126 20.55 22.77 -13.56
CA SER A 126 20.57 23.73 -14.66
C SER A 126 19.17 24.29 -14.87
N ARG A 127 19.08 25.51 -15.40
CA ARG A 127 17.83 26.17 -15.74
C ARG A 127 17.86 26.64 -17.18
N GLN A 128 16.91 26.17 -17.97
CA GLN A 128 16.81 26.50 -19.39
C GLN A 128 15.40 26.99 -19.71
N ILE A 129 15.32 27.94 -20.65
CA ILE A 129 14.05 28.35 -21.25
C ILE A 129 13.71 27.28 -22.30
N VAL A 130 12.54 26.73 -22.24
CA VAL A 130 12.06 25.79 -23.27
C VAL A 130 11.91 26.53 -24.58
N PRO A 131 12.52 26.05 -25.68
CA PRO A 131 12.40 26.69 -27.01
C PRO A 131 10.93 26.77 -27.45
N ASN A 132 10.56 27.88 -28.11
CA ASN A 132 9.18 28.08 -28.58
C ASN A 132 8.68 26.95 -29.50
N GLU A 133 9.55 26.41 -30.34
CA GLU A 133 9.23 25.26 -31.20
C GLU A 133 8.70 24.08 -30.37
N ARG A 134 9.38 23.76 -29.29
CA ARG A 134 9.02 22.66 -28.38
C ARG A 134 7.70 22.93 -27.65
N VAL A 135 7.50 24.16 -27.19
CA VAL A 135 6.21 24.59 -26.60
C VAL A 135 5.07 24.42 -27.62
N GLN A 136 5.31 24.76 -28.89
CA GLN A 136 4.31 24.58 -29.96
C GLN A 136 4.08 23.11 -30.30
N GLU A 137 5.10 22.27 -30.29
CA GLU A 137 4.96 20.80 -30.46
C GLU A 137 4.03 20.24 -29.37
N TRP A 138 4.26 20.59 -28.10
CA TRP A 138 3.38 20.17 -27.01
C TRP A 138 1.96 20.75 -27.10
N ALA A 139 1.82 21.99 -27.57
CA ALA A 139 0.53 22.63 -27.76
C ALA A 139 -0.26 22.04 -28.95
N SER A 140 0.43 21.53 -29.96
CA SER A 140 -0.15 20.91 -31.14
C SER A 140 -0.25 19.39 -31.05
N ALA A 141 0.06 18.81 -29.89
CA ALA A 141 -0.15 17.40 -29.63
C ALA A 141 -1.61 17.05 -29.98
N GLY A 142 -1.77 16.30 -31.08
CA GLY A 142 -3.08 16.01 -31.64
C GLY A 142 -3.93 15.08 -30.78
N ASP A 143 -5.10 14.75 -31.29
CA ASP A 143 -5.98 13.77 -30.66
C ASP A 143 -5.25 12.42 -30.52
N VAL A 144 -5.23 11.91 -29.28
CA VAL A 144 -4.66 10.61 -28.94
C VAL A 144 -5.82 9.69 -28.59
N PRO A 145 -6.18 8.73 -29.45
CA PRO A 145 -7.41 7.93 -29.29
C PRO A 145 -7.51 7.13 -27.99
N SER A 146 -6.37 6.89 -27.33
CA SER A 146 -6.33 6.19 -26.03
C SER A 146 -6.61 7.09 -24.82
N LEU A 147 -6.67 8.42 -25.00
CA LEU A 147 -6.98 9.35 -23.93
C LEU A 147 -8.49 9.56 -23.85
N ALA A 148 -9.06 9.37 -22.67
CA ALA A 148 -10.49 9.56 -22.42
C ALA A 148 -10.72 10.07 -21.00
N LEU A 149 -11.89 10.64 -20.76
CA LEU A 149 -12.36 10.90 -19.39
C LEU A 149 -12.55 9.57 -18.65
N PRO A 150 -12.34 9.54 -17.33
CA PRO A 150 -12.65 8.36 -16.54
C PRO A 150 -14.17 8.05 -16.63
N ALA A 151 -14.51 6.79 -16.44
CA ALA A 151 -15.90 6.42 -16.24
C ALA A 151 -16.40 6.89 -14.85
N PRO A 152 -17.72 7.02 -14.65
CA PRO A 152 -18.29 7.27 -13.32
C PRO A 152 -17.78 6.27 -12.29
N ASN A 153 -17.49 6.77 -11.08
CA ASN A 153 -16.87 5.97 -10.04
C ASN A 153 -17.90 5.08 -9.33
N ALA A 154 -17.95 3.81 -9.72
CA ALA A 154 -18.85 2.82 -9.15
C ALA A 154 -18.59 2.46 -7.68
N PHE A 155 -17.47 2.94 -7.10
CA PHE A 155 -17.11 2.64 -5.72
C PHE A 155 -17.55 3.68 -4.70
N ILE A 156 -18.16 4.77 -5.12
CA ILE A 156 -18.70 5.76 -4.19
C ILE A 156 -19.83 5.11 -3.41
N ALA A 157 -19.72 5.11 -2.07
CA ALA A 157 -20.70 4.49 -1.20
C ALA A 157 -22.06 5.21 -1.31
N GLU A 158 -23.11 4.47 -1.60
CA GLU A 158 -24.50 4.92 -1.68
C GLU A 158 -25.23 4.60 -0.37
N ASP A 159 -25.00 3.41 0.19
CA ASP A 159 -25.51 3.03 1.50
C ASP A 159 -24.44 3.25 2.58
N VAL A 160 -24.69 4.26 3.41
CA VAL A 160 -23.89 4.60 4.57
C VAL A 160 -24.65 4.39 5.88
N SER A 161 -25.67 3.56 5.85
CA SER A 161 -26.43 3.18 7.04
C SER A 161 -25.58 2.36 7.99
N LEU A 162 -25.87 2.50 9.29
CA LEU A 162 -25.26 1.65 10.31
C LEU A 162 -26.10 0.41 10.52
N VAL A 163 -25.45 -0.74 10.45
CA VAL A 163 -26.12 -2.01 10.80
C VAL A 163 -26.50 -1.98 12.27
N ALA A 164 -27.74 -2.38 12.58
CA ALA A 164 -28.19 -2.44 13.96
C ALA A 164 -27.32 -3.41 14.77
N PRO A 165 -26.95 -3.06 16.02
CA PRO A 165 -26.19 -3.95 16.88
C PRO A 165 -26.87 -5.31 16.99
N GLY A 166 -26.18 -6.36 16.60
CA GLY A 166 -26.68 -7.73 16.70
C GLY A 166 -26.65 -8.25 18.14
N ALA A 167 -27.19 -9.43 18.34
CA ALA A 167 -27.13 -10.13 19.64
C ALA A 167 -25.71 -10.56 20.04
N ALA A 168 -24.74 -10.53 19.10
CA ALA A 168 -23.33 -10.72 19.39
C ALA A 168 -22.83 -9.51 20.19
N LYS A 169 -22.43 -9.72 21.44
CA LYS A 169 -21.87 -8.67 22.28
C LYS A 169 -20.67 -8.04 21.57
N ALA A 170 -20.57 -6.71 21.65
CA ALA A 170 -19.31 -6.02 21.39
C ALA A 170 -18.16 -6.75 22.09
N GLY A 171 -17.21 -7.24 21.33
CA GLY A 171 -16.15 -8.08 21.85
C GLY A 171 -15.22 -8.58 20.76
N ALA A 172 -14.35 -9.52 21.12
CA ALA A 172 -13.46 -10.15 20.14
C ALA A 172 -14.28 -10.88 19.07
N PRO A 173 -13.85 -10.86 17.79
CA PRO A 173 -14.49 -11.64 16.75
C PRO A 173 -14.60 -13.11 17.12
N ALA A 174 -15.72 -13.77 16.75
CA ALA A 174 -15.98 -15.16 17.01
C ALA A 174 -16.04 -15.95 15.69
N VAL A 175 -15.79 -17.24 15.74
CA VAL A 175 -15.96 -18.13 14.58
C VAL A 175 -17.41 -18.12 14.16
N ALA A 176 -17.68 -17.66 12.95
CA ALA A 176 -19.00 -17.65 12.33
C ALA A 176 -19.29 -18.94 11.57
N GLY A 177 -18.25 -19.61 11.06
CA GLY A 177 -18.40 -20.88 10.37
C GLY A 177 -17.09 -21.43 9.81
N GLU A 178 -17.14 -22.73 9.46
CA GLU A 178 -16.09 -23.46 8.76
C GLU A 178 -16.67 -23.97 7.44
N PHE A 179 -16.00 -23.65 6.32
CA PHE A 179 -16.48 -23.91 4.97
C PHE A 179 -15.34 -24.55 4.14
N GLY A 180 -15.28 -25.88 4.13
CA GLY A 180 -14.20 -26.60 3.48
C GLY A 180 -12.83 -26.23 4.09
N ARG A 181 -11.98 -25.55 3.31
CA ARG A 181 -10.65 -25.09 3.76
C ARG A 181 -10.64 -23.66 4.31
N GLN A 182 -11.80 -23.08 4.55
CA GLN A 182 -11.98 -21.72 5.05
C GLN A 182 -12.60 -21.72 6.44
N THR A 183 -11.98 -20.99 7.36
CA THR A 183 -12.57 -20.60 8.66
C THR A 183 -12.89 -19.12 8.63
N THR A 184 -14.14 -18.75 8.94
CA THR A 184 -14.57 -17.35 8.93
C THR A 184 -14.91 -16.87 10.34
N TRP A 185 -14.31 -15.75 10.70
CA TRP A 185 -14.53 -15.01 11.94
C TRP A 185 -15.36 -13.76 11.66
N PHE A 186 -16.24 -13.42 12.55
CA PHE A 186 -17.11 -12.26 12.45
C PHE A 186 -17.10 -11.45 13.74
N GLY A 187 -17.01 -10.14 13.61
CA GLY A 187 -17.16 -9.19 14.69
C GLY A 187 -17.82 -7.91 14.18
N GLN A 188 -18.94 -7.52 14.82
CA GLN A 188 -19.58 -6.26 14.52
C GLN A 188 -18.99 -5.16 15.40
N ASP A 189 -18.62 -4.01 14.80
CA ASP A 189 -18.18 -2.81 15.51
C ASP A 189 -19.39 -1.92 15.77
N ASP A 190 -19.72 -1.72 17.04
CA ASP A 190 -20.75 -0.80 17.49
C ASP A 190 -20.20 0.41 18.27
N GLU A 191 -18.87 0.49 18.43
CA GLU A 191 -18.19 1.55 19.18
C GLU A 191 -18.00 2.81 18.32
N PHE A 192 -17.40 2.67 17.14
CA PHE A 192 -17.01 3.82 16.31
C PHE A 192 -18.17 4.40 15.49
N LYS A 193 -19.22 3.64 15.23
CA LYS A 193 -20.43 4.09 14.52
C LYS A 193 -20.14 4.75 13.17
N VAL A 194 -19.30 4.08 12.39
CA VAL A 194 -18.95 4.47 11.03
C VAL A 194 -19.35 3.36 10.04
N PRO A 195 -19.81 3.70 8.81
CA PRO A 195 -20.21 2.72 7.81
C PRO A 195 -18.98 2.11 7.12
N ARG A 196 -18.05 1.65 7.92
CA ARG A 196 -16.78 1.08 7.47
C ARG A 196 -16.52 -0.27 8.09
N GLY A 197 -15.73 -1.06 7.40
CA GLY A 197 -15.27 -2.33 7.88
C GLY A 197 -13.99 -2.77 7.21
N ALA A 198 -13.47 -3.88 7.66
CA ALA A 198 -12.30 -4.50 7.06
C ALA A 198 -12.50 -6.01 6.98
N THR A 199 -12.19 -6.56 5.83
CA THR A 199 -12.08 -7.99 5.57
C THR A 199 -10.61 -8.36 5.52
N TYR A 200 -10.17 -9.20 6.44
CA TYR A 200 -8.81 -9.74 6.51
C TYR A 200 -8.85 -11.20 6.09
N ILE A 201 -8.00 -11.58 5.17
CA ILE A 201 -7.92 -12.95 4.67
C ILE A 201 -6.46 -13.39 4.73
N ASN A 202 -6.18 -14.44 5.49
CA ASN A 202 -4.88 -15.10 5.54
C ASN A 202 -4.97 -16.41 4.78
N PHE A 203 -4.37 -16.45 3.62
CA PHE A 203 -4.15 -17.68 2.87
C PHE A 203 -2.85 -18.32 3.32
N ARG A 204 -2.93 -19.55 3.84
CA ARG A 204 -1.76 -20.29 4.29
C ARG A 204 -1.53 -21.50 3.39
N SER A 205 -0.28 -21.74 3.04
CA SER A 205 0.15 -22.87 2.22
C SER A 205 1.48 -23.42 2.71
N PRO A 206 1.69 -24.76 2.65
CA PRO A 206 2.97 -25.36 3.02
C PRO A 206 4.13 -24.96 2.09
N LEU A 207 3.86 -24.29 0.96
CA LEU A 207 4.87 -23.90 -0.02
C LEU A 207 5.64 -22.65 0.38
N VAL A 208 5.09 -21.81 1.27
CA VAL A 208 5.72 -20.51 1.60
C VAL A 208 6.87 -20.71 2.61
N GLY A 209 8.00 -20.05 2.36
CA GLY A 209 9.13 -20.02 3.28
C GLY A 209 10.02 -21.28 3.27
N VAL A 210 9.78 -22.23 2.37
CA VAL A 210 10.57 -23.46 2.28
C VAL A 210 12.00 -23.17 1.80
N ASP A 211 12.15 -22.29 0.83
CA ASP A 211 13.44 -21.82 0.29
C ASP A 211 13.33 -20.36 -0.19
N ALA A 212 14.49 -19.78 -0.53
CA ALA A 212 14.58 -18.40 -1.00
C ALA A 212 13.82 -18.20 -2.32
N ARG A 213 13.82 -19.20 -3.22
CA ARG A 213 13.11 -19.13 -4.50
C ARG A 213 11.60 -19.00 -4.29
N GLN A 214 11.00 -19.85 -3.49
CA GLN A 214 9.57 -19.80 -3.20
C GLN A 214 9.19 -18.51 -2.47
N SER A 215 10.06 -18.06 -1.55
CA SER A 215 9.85 -16.79 -0.85
C SER A 215 9.87 -15.59 -1.82
N ALA A 216 10.85 -15.52 -2.72
CA ALA A 216 10.96 -14.49 -3.75
C ALA A 216 9.80 -14.55 -4.74
N THR A 217 9.39 -15.77 -5.16
CA THR A 217 8.25 -15.97 -6.06
C THR A 217 6.95 -15.46 -5.44
N ALA A 218 6.70 -15.74 -4.16
CA ALA A 218 5.51 -15.26 -3.47
C ALA A 218 5.46 -13.72 -3.40
N VAL A 219 6.59 -13.05 -3.18
CA VAL A 219 6.66 -11.58 -3.17
C VAL A 219 6.42 -11.01 -4.58
N LEU A 220 7.06 -11.60 -5.60
CA LEU A 220 6.90 -11.17 -6.99
C LEU A 220 5.46 -11.38 -7.47
N TYR A 221 4.85 -12.53 -7.15
CA TYR A 221 3.45 -12.82 -7.45
C TYR A 221 2.50 -11.78 -6.82
N THR A 222 2.66 -11.49 -5.53
CA THR A 222 1.83 -10.46 -4.88
C THR A 222 2.07 -9.07 -5.46
N GLY A 223 3.29 -8.79 -5.94
CA GLY A 223 3.63 -7.57 -6.68
C GLY A 223 2.88 -7.47 -8.01
N LEU A 224 2.84 -8.56 -8.77
CA LEU A 224 2.11 -8.64 -10.04
C LEU A 224 0.60 -8.48 -9.86
N ILE A 225 0.01 -9.10 -8.86
CA ILE A 225 -1.43 -8.90 -8.54
C ILE A 225 -1.70 -7.42 -8.18
N ASN A 226 -0.86 -6.80 -7.34
CA ASN A 226 -1.00 -5.37 -7.02
C ASN A 226 -0.92 -4.49 -8.27
N ASP A 227 -0.01 -4.80 -9.18
CA ASP A 227 0.16 -4.07 -10.44
C ASP A 227 -1.05 -4.24 -11.36
N SER A 228 -1.51 -5.47 -11.57
CA SER A 228 -2.71 -5.77 -12.37
C SER A 228 -3.98 -5.09 -11.85
N MET A 229 -4.05 -4.86 -10.55
CA MET A 229 -5.18 -4.19 -9.92
C MET A 229 -5.07 -2.66 -9.88
N ASN A 230 -3.93 -2.09 -10.30
CA ASN A 230 -3.66 -0.67 -10.08
C ASN A 230 -4.69 0.25 -10.75
N GLU A 231 -5.02 0.01 -12.01
CA GLU A 231 -6.01 0.80 -12.75
C GLU A 231 -7.41 0.64 -12.16
N PHE A 232 -7.86 -0.58 -11.92
CA PHE A 232 -9.18 -0.87 -11.36
C PHE A 232 -9.37 -0.34 -9.94
N SER A 233 -8.33 -0.41 -9.11
CA SER A 233 -8.40 0.02 -7.71
C SER A 233 -8.26 1.53 -7.50
N TYR A 234 -7.83 2.27 -8.52
CA TYR A 234 -7.66 3.72 -8.38
C TYR A 234 -8.96 4.45 -8.04
N PRO A 235 -10.09 4.24 -8.76
CA PRO A 235 -11.38 4.80 -8.36
C PRO A 235 -11.84 4.34 -6.98
N ALA A 236 -11.58 3.08 -6.60
CA ALA A 236 -11.90 2.56 -5.28
C ALA A 236 -11.16 3.34 -4.17
N ARG A 237 -9.87 3.63 -4.37
CA ARG A 237 -9.08 4.44 -3.43
C ARG A 237 -9.62 5.86 -3.29
N LEU A 238 -10.03 6.49 -4.39
CA LEU A 238 -10.67 7.80 -4.36
C LEU A 238 -11.97 7.78 -3.55
N ALA A 239 -12.70 6.68 -3.61
CA ALA A 239 -13.94 6.47 -2.87
C ALA A 239 -13.73 5.98 -1.41
N GLY A 240 -12.50 5.97 -0.91
CA GLY A 240 -12.19 5.58 0.48
C GLY A 240 -12.12 4.09 0.72
N LEU A 241 -12.07 3.27 -0.34
CA LEU A 241 -11.76 1.84 -0.29
C LEU A 241 -10.27 1.61 -0.50
N ASN A 242 -9.75 0.58 0.10
CA ASN A 242 -8.36 0.16 -0.11
C ASN A 242 -8.26 -1.36 -0.05
N PHE A 243 -7.24 -1.89 -0.72
CA PHE A 243 -6.81 -3.26 -0.53
C PHE A 243 -5.30 -3.32 -0.36
N ARG A 244 -4.83 -4.43 0.17
CA ARG A 244 -3.42 -4.76 0.27
C ARG A 244 -3.27 -6.27 0.17
N ILE A 245 -2.43 -6.72 -0.75
CA ILE A 245 -2.00 -8.12 -0.84
C ILE A 245 -0.49 -8.17 -0.61
N TYR A 246 -0.04 -9.09 0.25
CA TYR A 246 1.37 -9.22 0.60
C TYR A 246 1.69 -10.60 1.14
N LYS A 247 2.94 -11.03 0.95
CA LYS A 247 3.47 -12.28 1.52
C LYS A 247 3.67 -12.13 3.02
N HIS A 248 3.38 -13.17 3.78
CA HIS A 248 3.79 -13.34 5.18
C HIS A 248 4.48 -14.70 5.39
N ALA A 249 4.94 -15.00 6.60
CA ALA A 249 5.77 -16.18 6.88
C ALA A 249 5.15 -17.54 6.47
N GLN A 250 3.84 -17.66 6.46
CA GLN A 250 3.14 -18.92 6.12
C GLN A 250 2.24 -18.83 4.88
N GLY A 251 2.22 -17.68 4.20
CA GLY A 251 1.30 -17.53 3.07
C GLY A 251 1.22 -16.12 2.52
N ILE A 252 0.03 -15.79 2.05
CA ILE A 252 -0.33 -14.51 1.47
C ILE A 252 -1.50 -13.93 2.24
N SER A 253 -1.41 -12.68 2.67
CA SER A 253 -2.52 -11.94 3.26
C SER A 253 -3.16 -11.02 2.24
N LEU A 254 -4.49 -10.99 2.23
CA LEU A 254 -5.29 -10.00 1.53
C LEU A 254 -6.13 -9.23 2.56
N ARG A 255 -6.09 -7.92 2.48
CA ARG A 255 -6.96 -7.04 3.26
C ARG A 255 -7.73 -6.14 2.32
N VAL A 256 -9.04 -6.04 2.54
CA VAL A 256 -9.90 -5.02 1.92
C VAL A 256 -10.51 -4.19 3.05
N GLY A 257 -10.57 -2.88 2.91
CA GLY A 257 -11.11 -2.00 3.95
C GLY A 257 -11.67 -0.70 3.40
N GLY A 258 -12.45 0.00 4.20
CA GLY A 258 -13.10 1.26 3.87
C GLY A 258 -14.62 1.17 4.03
N TYR A 259 -15.38 1.95 3.24
CA TYR A 259 -16.85 1.89 3.24
C TYR A 259 -17.34 0.49 2.85
N ASN A 260 -18.15 -0.15 3.72
CA ASN A 260 -18.55 -1.56 3.54
C ASN A 260 -19.44 -1.80 2.32
N ASP A 261 -20.23 -0.81 1.88
CA ASP A 261 -21.19 -0.93 0.76
C ASP A 261 -20.55 -1.48 -0.53
N LYS A 262 -19.40 -0.97 -0.93
CA LYS A 262 -18.75 -1.36 -2.20
C LYS A 262 -17.55 -2.30 -2.04
N GLN A 263 -17.26 -2.79 -0.83
CA GLN A 263 -16.17 -3.74 -0.62
C GLN A 263 -16.32 -5.07 -1.36
N PRO A 264 -17.53 -5.67 -1.45
CA PRO A 264 -17.71 -6.91 -2.22
C PRO A 264 -17.27 -6.77 -3.68
N VAL A 265 -17.58 -5.67 -4.34
CA VAL A 265 -17.18 -5.42 -5.74
C VAL A 265 -15.66 -5.42 -5.91
N LEU A 266 -14.95 -4.79 -4.97
CA LEU A 266 -13.49 -4.78 -4.99
C LEU A 266 -12.91 -6.17 -4.70
N LEU A 267 -13.48 -6.91 -3.75
CA LEU A 267 -13.03 -8.25 -3.40
C LEU A 267 -13.29 -9.27 -4.53
N GLU A 268 -14.45 -9.23 -5.17
CA GLU A 268 -14.78 -10.05 -6.34
C GLU A 268 -13.78 -9.84 -7.48
N ARG A 269 -13.43 -8.59 -7.78
CA ARG A 269 -12.45 -8.30 -8.82
C ARG A 269 -11.05 -8.79 -8.46
N LEU A 270 -10.64 -8.63 -7.19
CA LEU A 270 -9.37 -9.17 -6.69
C LEU A 270 -9.31 -10.68 -6.85
N VAL A 271 -10.35 -11.38 -6.44
CA VAL A 271 -10.44 -12.84 -6.58
C VAL A 271 -10.44 -13.25 -8.04
N ALA A 272 -11.20 -12.58 -8.91
CA ALA A 272 -11.19 -12.86 -10.34
C ALA A 272 -9.78 -12.70 -10.96
N THR A 273 -9.07 -11.63 -10.58
CA THR A 273 -7.67 -11.41 -11.04
C THR A 273 -6.71 -12.49 -10.53
N ILE A 274 -6.96 -13.05 -9.35
CA ILE A 274 -6.16 -14.15 -8.79
C ILE A 274 -6.45 -15.47 -9.50
N VAL A 275 -7.71 -15.74 -9.81
CA VAL A 275 -8.14 -16.99 -10.47
C VAL A 275 -7.70 -17.04 -11.93
N GLU A 276 -7.80 -15.93 -12.63
CA GLU A 276 -7.44 -15.81 -14.04
C GLU A 276 -6.46 -14.65 -14.22
N PRO A 277 -5.19 -14.81 -13.80
CA PRO A 277 -4.20 -13.76 -13.92
C PRO A 277 -3.81 -13.55 -15.38
N ASP A 278 -3.78 -12.29 -15.80
CA ASP A 278 -3.27 -11.84 -17.11
C ASP A 278 -2.07 -10.94 -16.87
N PHE A 279 -0.89 -11.53 -16.70
CA PHE A 279 0.32 -10.80 -16.40
C PHE A 279 1.04 -10.36 -17.67
N ASP A 280 1.21 -9.06 -17.85
CA ASP A 280 2.04 -8.50 -18.91
C ASP A 280 3.53 -8.84 -18.69
N PRO A 281 4.20 -9.52 -19.67
CA PRO A 281 5.61 -9.86 -19.55
C PRO A 281 6.54 -8.65 -19.35
N ALA A 282 6.22 -7.49 -19.93
CA ALA A 282 7.03 -6.28 -19.75
C ALA A 282 6.87 -5.73 -18.32
N ARG A 283 5.67 -5.81 -17.75
CA ARG A 283 5.41 -5.43 -16.35
C ARG A 283 6.13 -6.37 -15.39
N PHE A 284 6.07 -7.69 -15.66
CA PHE A 284 6.84 -8.69 -14.90
C PHE A 284 8.32 -8.32 -14.85
N GLU A 285 8.95 -8.06 -15.99
CA GLU A 285 10.36 -7.70 -16.06
C GLU A 285 10.68 -6.42 -15.28
N ASN A 286 9.82 -5.41 -15.34
CA ASN A 286 10.00 -4.16 -14.61
C ASN A 286 9.92 -4.39 -13.09
N ILE A 287 8.87 -5.09 -12.62
CA ILE A 287 8.66 -5.37 -11.19
C ILE A 287 9.83 -6.22 -10.65
N ARG A 288 10.24 -7.24 -11.40
CA ARG A 288 11.39 -8.08 -11.05
C ARG A 288 12.68 -7.28 -10.89
N LYS A 289 12.98 -6.39 -11.84
CA LYS A 289 14.15 -5.50 -11.79
C LYS A 289 14.07 -4.51 -10.63
N ASP A 290 12.89 -3.96 -10.36
CA ASP A 290 12.70 -3.03 -9.25
C ASP A 290 12.87 -3.73 -7.89
N MET A 291 12.41 -4.98 -7.76
CA MET A 291 12.65 -5.79 -6.57
C MET A 291 14.13 -6.08 -6.36
N ILE A 292 14.84 -6.49 -7.41
CA ILE A 292 16.30 -6.74 -7.35
C ILE A 292 17.02 -5.46 -6.91
N ARG A 293 16.70 -4.33 -7.54
CA ARG A 293 17.28 -3.02 -7.21
C ARG A 293 16.97 -2.61 -5.77
N GLY A 294 15.76 -2.88 -5.29
CA GLY A 294 15.37 -2.65 -3.89
C GLY A 294 16.22 -3.44 -2.90
N LEU A 295 16.49 -4.71 -3.21
CA LEU A 295 17.35 -5.56 -2.41
C LEU A 295 18.83 -5.13 -2.50
N GLU A 296 19.33 -4.82 -3.69
CA GLU A 296 20.70 -4.30 -3.88
C GLU A 296 20.93 -2.96 -3.14
N ASN A 297 19.90 -2.12 -3.04
CA ASN A 297 19.97 -0.86 -2.31
C ASN A 297 19.79 -1.01 -0.78
N SER A 298 19.52 -2.19 -0.27
CA SER A 298 19.33 -2.41 1.18
C SER A 298 20.60 -2.10 1.99
N VAL A 299 21.77 -2.26 1.38
CA VAL A 299 23.06 -1.89 1.97
C VAL A 299 23.22 -0.39 2.28
N ALA A 300 22.42 0.46 1.62
CA ALA A 300 22.38 1.91 1.89
C ALA A 300 21.38 2.29 3.00
N GLN A 301 20.69 1.32 3.60
CA GLN A 301 19.78 1.58 4.70
C GLN A 301 20.56 1.88 5.99
N ARG A 302 19.86 2.47 6.97
CA ARG A 302 20.45 2.73 8.28
C ARG A 302 20.97 1.44 8.92
N PRO A 303 22.12 1.48 9.62
CA PRO A 303 22.69 0.31 10.28
C PRO A 303 21.72 -0.47 11.16
N SER A 304 20.81 0.27 11.87
CA SER A 304 19.77 -0.35 12.69
C SER A 304 18.78 -1.20 11.91
N SER A 305 18.48 -0.84 10.66
CA SER A 305 17.57 -1.63 9.80
C SER A 305 18.27 -2.88 9.29
N GLN A 306 19.54 -2.76 8.88
CA GLN A 306 20.33 -3.89 8.40
C GLN A 306 20.52 -4.95 9.50
N VAL A 307 20.97 -4.55 10.70
CA VAL A 307 21.20 -5.51 11.80
C VAL A 307 19.90 -6.20 12.27
N VAL A 308 18.76 -5.53 12.18
CA VAL A 308 17.46 -6.16 12.49
C VAL A 308 17.06 -7.16 11.40
N ALA A 309 17.34 -6.89 10.13
CA ALA A 309 17.09 -7.83 9.04
C ALA A 309 17.94 -9.09 9.20
N ASP A 310 19.25 -8.93 9.43
CA ASP A 310 20.17 -10.05 9.67
C ASP A 310 19.79 -10.87 10.92
N LEU A 311 19.37 -10.19 11.99
CA LEU A 311 18.88 -10.86 13.20
C LEU A 311 17.62 -11.70 12.91
N ARG A 312 16.72 -11.21 12.07
CA ARG A 312 15.53 -11.97 11.67
C ARG A 312 15.90 -13.19 10.85
N GLU A 313 16.79 -13.06 9.87
CA GLU A 313 17.30 -14.17 9.09
C GLU A 313 17.96 -15.24 9.97
N ALA A 314 18.79 -14.84 10.92
CA ALA A 314 19.46 -15.76 11.85
C ALA A 314 18.48 -16.49 12.80
N LEU A 315 17.38 -15.86 13.20
CA LEU A 315 16.47 -16.40 14.22
C LEU A 315 15.22 -17.09 13.66
N LEU A 316 14.75 -16.69 12.48
CA LEU A 316 13.45 -17.12 11.95
C LEU A 316 13.62 -18.04 10.74
N TYR A 317 13.11 -19.27 10.84
CA TYR A 317 13.07 -20.16 9.68
C TYR A 317 12.11 -19.62 8.61
N GLY A 318 12.57 -19.59 7.36
CA GLY A 318 11.80 -19.08 6.24
C GLY A 318 12.00 -17.58 5.94
N GLU A 319 12.84 -16.90 6.72
CA GLU A 319 13.39 -15.59 6.34
C GLU A 319 14.73 -15.82 5.60
N TRP A 320 14.97 -15.00 4.59
CA TRP A 320 16.10 -15.15 3.68
C TRP A 320 16.76 -13.80 3.46
N GLY A 321 18.07 -13.77 3.48
CA GLY A 321 18.87 -12.58 3.19
C GLY A 321 18.75 -12.13 1.74
N GLU A 322 19.29 -10.95 1.46
CA GLU A 322 19.16 -10.29 0.16
C GLU A 322 19.76 -11.11 -0.96
N GLN A 323 20.97 -11.64 -0.80
CA GLN A 323 21.67 -12.32 -1.89
C GLN A 323 20.95 -13.58 -2.40
N PRO A 324 20.48 -14.51 -1.55
CA PRO A 324 19.67 -15.64 -1.98
C PRO A 324 18.38 -15.22 -2.70
N LEU A 325 17.75 -14.12 -2.28
CA LEU A 325 16.54 -13.59 -2.92
C LEU A 325 16.87 -12.97 -4.29
N ILE A 326 17.95 -12.21 -4.41
CA ILE A 326 18.43 -11.63 -5.67
C ILE A 326 18.75 -12.73 -6.68
N ASP A 327 19.49 -13.79 -6.27
CA ASP A 327 19.85 -14.90 -7.14
C ASP A 327 18.60 -15.65 -7.63
N ALA A 328 17.63 -15.85 -6.75
CA ALA A 328 16.36 -16.45 -7.11
C ALA A 328 15.58 -15.58 -8.13
N LEU A 329 15.48 -14.28 -7.89
CA LEU A 329 14.79 -13.35 -8.79
C LEU A 329 15.46 -13.26 -10.17
N LYS A 330 16.81 -13.25 -10.23
CA LYS A 330 17.56 -13.21 -11.50
C LYS A 330 17.31 -14.45 -12.37
N ALA A 331 17.05 -15.60 -11.76
CA ALA A 331 16.81 -16.86 -12.44
C ALA A 331 15.32 -17.17 -12.69
N MET A 332 14.40 -16.27 -12.32
CA MET A 332 12.95 -16.51 -12.34
C MET A 332 12.33 -16.05 -13.66
N SER A 333 11.48 -16.88 -14.24
CA SER A 333 10.64 -16.55 -15.39
C SER A 333 9.19 -16.26 -14.95
N LEU A 334 8.38 -15.73 -15.86
CA LEU A 334 6.95 -15.52 -15.62
C LEU A 334 6.22 -16.85 -15.41
N GLU A 335 6.56 -17.86 -16.21
CA GLU A 335 6.00 -19.22 -16.10
C GLU A 335 6.28 -19.86 -14.74
N ASP A 336 7.43 -19.57 -14.12
CA ASP A 336 7.74 -20.01 -12.75
C ASP A 336 6.76 -19.40 -11.74
N VAL A 337 6.39 -18.14 -11.91
CA VAL A 337 5.45 -17.43 -11.03
C VAL A 337 4.03 -17.97 -11.21
N GLU A 338 3.61 -18.22 -12.45
CA GLU A 338 2.30 -18.80 -12.77
C GLU A 338 2.18 -20.22 -12.20
N ALA A 339 3.19 -21.06 -12.40
CA ALA A 339 3.22 -22.41 -11.84
C ALA A 339 3.22 -22.42 -10.31
N TYR A 340 3.91 -21.47 -9.68
CA TYR A 340 3.87 -21.31 -8.23
C TYR A 340 2.47 -20.90 -7.76
N ALA A 341 1.83 -19.96 -8.44
CA ALA A 341 0.47 -19.50 -8.09
C ALA A 341 -0.53 -20.66 -8.12
N GLU A 342 -0.51 -21.47 -9.18
CA GLU A 342 -1.37 -22.66 -9.31
C GLU A 342 -1.17 -23.63 -8.11
N GLN A 343 0.07 -23.97 -7.80
CA GLN A 343 0.38 -24.87 -6.68
C GLN A 343 0.03 -24.26 -5.32
N PHE A 344 0.25 -22.95 -5.14
CA PHE A 344 -0.10 -22.24 -3.92
C PHE A 344 -1.60 -22.33 -3.65
N TRP A 345 -2.44 -21.95 -4.63
CA TRP A 345 -3.89 -21.94 -4.48
C TRP A 345 -4.46 -23.34 -4.34
N ALA A 346 -3.93 -24.32 -5.04
CA ALA A 346 -4.32 -25.73 -4.88
C ALA A 346 -4.09 -26.27 -3.46
N SER A 347 -3.10 -25.74 -2.75
CA SER A 347 -2.75 -26.14 -1.38
C SER A 347 -3.16 -25.14 -0.29
N ALA A 348 -3.79 -24.04 -0.64
CA ALA A 348 -4.13 -22.98 0.30
C ALA A 348 -5.28 -23.35 1.24
N THR A 349 -5.21 -22.80 2.46
CA THR A 349 -6.32 -22.69 3.41
C THR A 349 -6.55 -21.23 3.71
N ALA A 350 -7.76 -20.83 4.09
CA ALA A 350 -8.07 -19.44 4.41
C ALA A 350 -8.57 -19.25 5.84
N GLU A 351 -8.03 -18.28 6.54
CA GLU A 351 -8.67 -17.65 7.69
C GLU A 351 -9.18 -16.28 7.28
N VAL A 352 -10.48 -16.09 7.35
CA VAL A 352 -11.18 -14.87 6.98
C VAL A 352 -11.73 -14.22 8.24
N MET A 353 -11.51 -12.91 8.39
CA MET A 353 -12.11 -12.12 9.47
C MET A 353 -12.81 -10.90 8.90
N LEU A 354 -14.11 -10.80 9.16
CA LEU A 354 -14.89 -9.60 8.91
C LEU A 354 -15.06 -8.85 10.24
N TYR A 355 -14.63 -7.58 10.25
CA TYR A 355 -14.79 -6.72 11.41
C TYR A 355 -15.21 -5.31 10.99
N GLY A 356 -16.31 -4.81 11.55
CA GLY A 356 -16.81 -3.46 11.27
C GLY A 356 -18.33 -3.40 11.15
N ASN A 357 -18.81 -2.51 10.27
CA ASN A 357 -20.22 -2.29 10.01
C ASN A 357 -20.77 -3.32 9.02
N TYR A 358 -20.80 -4.60 9.42
CA TYR A 358 -21.32 -5.68 8.58
C TYR A 358 -22.54 -6.33 9.21
N ASP A 359 -23.49 -6.69 8.35
CA ASP A 359 -24.54 -7.65 8.69
C ASP A 359 -23.95 -9.08 8.74
N PRO A 360 -24.44 -9.97 9.62
CA PRO A 360 -24.02 -11.38 9.63
C PRO A 360 -24.15 -12.11 8.28
N ALA A 361 -25.04 -11.67 7.40
CA ALA A 361 -25.18 -12.20 6.04
C ALA A 361 -23.92 -12.02 5.20
N ALA A 362 -23.13 -10.96 5.44
CA ALA A 362 -21.86 -10.72 4.75
C ALA A 362 -20.86 -11.88 4.90
N VAL A 363 -21.00 -12.72 5.93
CA VAL A 363 -20.19 -13.95 6.09
C VAL A 363 -20.40 -14.90 4.92
N ALA A 364 -21.65 -15.11 4.50
CA ALA A 364 -21.95 -15.99 3.37
C ALA A 364 -21.46 -15.40 2.05
N ASP A 365 -21.63 -14.09 1.85
CA ASP A 365 -21.20 -13.39 0.65
C ASP A 365 -19.67 -13.47 0.48
N VAL A 366 -18.91 -13.10 1.52
CA VAL A 366 -17.43 -13.16 1.48
C VAL A 366 -16.95 -14.61 1.35
N THR A 367 -17.63 -15.57 2.00
CA THR A 367 -17.30 -16.99 1.83
C THR A 367 -17.47 -17.43 0.39
N GLY A 368 -18.58 -17.05 -0.27
CA GLY A 368 -18.83 -17.35 -1.67
C GLY A 368 -17.81 -16.75 -2.62
N ILE A 369 -17.32 -15.55 -2.32
CA ILE A 369 -16.29 -14.87 -3.12
C ILE A 369 -14.91 -15.55 -2.95
N VAL A 370 -14.54 -15.95 -1.75
CA VAL A 370 -13.19 -16.47 -1.43
C VAL A 370 -13.04 -17.96 -1.75
N SER A 371 -14.10 -18.74 -1.59
CA SER A 371 -14.04 -20.21 -1.75
C SER A 371 -13.52 -20.69 -3.12
N PRO A 372 -13.75 -20.01 -4.25
CA PRO A 372 -13.19 -20.42 -5.55
C PRO A 372 -11.64 -20.44 -5.61
N LEU A 373 -10.98 -19.72 -4.71
CA LEU A 373 -9.50 -19.74 -4.62
C LEU A 373 -8.95 -20.99 -3.96
N LEU A 374 -9.78 -21.74 -3.24
CA LEU A 374 -9.31 -22.83 -2.39
C LEU A 374 -9.53 -24.19 -3.07
N GLY A 375 -8.51 -25.04 -3.03
CA GLY A 375 -8.62 -26.40 -3.54
C GLY A 375 -9.64 -27.25 -2.76
N GLU A 376 -10.14 -28.30 -3.39
CA GLU A 376 -11.07 -29.26 -2.78
C GLU A 376 -10.35 -30.22 -1.80
N GLY A 377 -11.14 -30.85 -0.94
CA GLY A 377 -10.69 -31.89 0.01
C GLY A 377 -10.14 -31.34 1.32
N PRO A 378 -9.46 -32.18 2.11
CA PRO A 378 -8.97 -31.80 3.43
C PRO A 378 -7.86 -30.74 3.35
N ALA A 379 -7.80 -29.89 4.37
CA ALA A 379 -6.75 -28.91 4.50
C ALA A 379 -5.37 -29.59 4.63
N PRO A 380 -4.34 -29.14 3.88
CA PRO A 380 -3.01 -29.69 4.05
C PRO A 380 -2.42 -29.31 5.42
N ALA A 381 -1.55 -30.16 5.94
CA ALA A 381 -0.84 -29.84 7.17
C ALA A 381 0.13 -28.68 6.92
N LEU A 382 0.01 -27.62 7.70
CA LEU A 382 0.93 -26.48 7.63
C LEU A 382 2.16 -26.74 8.52
N PRO A 383 3.39 -26.51 8.03
CA PRO A 383 4.55 -26.58 8.88
C PRO A 383 4.48 -25.52 9.98
N PRO A 384 4.86 -25.86 11.22
CA PRO A 384 4.89 -24.87 12.29
C PRO A 384 5.96 -23.81 11.98
N LEU A 385 5.71 -22.58 12.40
CA LEU A 385 6.73 -21.54 12.40
C LEU A 385 7.85 -21.97 13.38
N LYS A 386 9.08 -21.92 12.89
CA LYS A 386 10.25 -22.30 13.67
C LYS A 386 11.10 -21.07 13.95
N VAL A 387 11.60 -21.01 15.17
CA VAL A 387 12.59 -20.03 15.59
C VAL A 387 13.81 -20.73 16.17
N LEU A 388 14.97 -20.15 16.00
CA LEU A 388 16.17 -20.63 16.68
C LEU A 388 15.93 -20.48 18.21
N LYS A 389 16.03 -21.59 18.94
CA LYS A 389 15.94 -21.57 20.38
C LYS A 389 17.34 -21.37 20.96
N LEU A 390 17.49 -20.32 21.77
CA LEU A 390 18.71 -20.08 22.55
C LEU A 390 18.61 -20.86 23.86
N GLU A 391 19.68 -21.56 24.24
CA GLU A 391 19.75 -22.24 25.54
C GLU A 391 19.98 -21.23 26.67
N ALA A 392 19.51 -21.56 27.87
CA ALA A 392 19.62 -20.66 29.01
C ALA A 392 21.09 -20.36 29.34
N GLY A 393 21.48 -19.09 29.32
CA GLY A 393 22.85 -18.64 29.53
C GLY A 393 23.74 -18.68 28.30
N GLU A 394 23.22 -19.11 27.15
CA GLU A 394 23.92 -19.02 25.86
C GLU A 394 24.05 -17.55 25.43
N GLN A 395 25.24 -17.18 25.01
CA GLN A 395 25.54 -15.88 24.43
C GLN A 395 26.13 -16.10 23.05
N ALA A 396 25.37 -15.72 22.02
CA ALA A 396 25.85 -15.70 20.65
C ALA A 396 26.16 -14.26 20.26
N GLN A 397 27.33 -14.02 19.71
CA GLN A 397 27.69 -12.73 19.13
C GLN A 397 27.84 -12.90 17.62
N TYR A 398 27.12 -12.07 16.89
CA TYR A 398 27.16 -11.99 15.44
C TYR A 398 27.60 -10.59 15.03
N ALA A 399 28.65 -10.47 14.25
CA ALA A 399 29.12 -9.20 13.73
C ALA A 399 28.83 -9.13 12.23
N VAL A 400 28.23 -8.02 11.81
CA VAL A 400 27.93 -7.71 10.41
C VAL A 400 28.86 -6.58 9.99
N ASP A 401 29.52 -6.74 8.86
CA ASP A 401 30.29 -5.68 8.23
C ASP A 401 29.38 -4.88 7.30
N ILE A 402 29.30 -3.58 7.51
CA ILE A 402 28.41 -2.68 6.77
C ILE A 402 29.16 -1.48 6.21
N GLU A 403 28.77 -1.03 5.02
CA GLU A 403 29.31 0.18 4.40
C GLU A 403 28.61 1.44 4.94
N HIS A 404 28.88 1.81 6.22
CA HIS A 404 28.30 2.98 6.84
C HIS A 404 29.22 3.53 7.94
N ASP A 405 29.24 4.85 8.11
CA ASP A 405 30.07 5.50 9.12
C ASP A 405 29.59 5.29 10.56
N ASP A 406 28.29 5.06 10.75
CA ASP A 406 27.70 4.75 12.04
C ASP A 406 27.83 3.28 12.41
N SER A 407 27.88 3.00 13.70
CA SER A 407 27.85 1.64 14.24
C SER A 407 26.56 1.41 15.04
N VAL A 408 26.07 0.17 15.05
CA VAL A 408 24.89 -0.22 15.82
C VAL A 408 25.13 -1.52 16.56
N VAL A 409 24.54 -1.63 17.75
CA VAL A 409 24.49 -2.89 18.52
C VAL A 409 23.02 -3.22 18.78
N ALA A 410 22.60 -4.41 18.36
CA ALA A 410 21.28 -4.94 18.69
C ALA A 410 21.41 -6.04 19.74
N TRP A 411 20.67 -5.91 20.83
CA TRP A 411 20.55 -6.93 21.83
C TRP A 411 19.21 -7.64 21.72
N TYR A 412 19.28 -8.94 21.46
CA TYR A 412 18.11 -9.81 21.42
C TYR A 412 18.05 -10.67 22.69
N LEU A 413 16.92 -10.63 23.36
CA LEU A 413 16.61 -11.45 24.53
C LEU A 413 15.43 -12.35 24.22
N GLN A 414 15.64 -13.66 24.22
CA GLN A 414 14.57 -14.63 24.00
C GLN A 414 13.85 -14.95 25.31
N GLY A 415 12.53 -14.84 25.32
CA GLY A 415 11.68 -15.23 26.45
C GLY A 415 11.68 -16.76 26.66
N ALA A 416 11.31 -17.20 27.85
CA ALA A 416 11.33 -18.60 28.26
C ALA A 416 10.27 -19.47 27.51
N GLY A 417 9.20 -18.87 27.02
CA GLY A 417 8.11 -19.57 26.34
C GLY A 417 7.17 -18.62 25.57
N ASP A 418 6.13 -19.20 24.98
CA ASP A 418 5.14 -18.52 24.14
C ASP A 418 3.76 -18.42 24.79
N SER A 419 3.60 -18.83 26.04
CA SER A 419 2.35 -18.69 26.77
C SER A 419 1.91 -17.22 26.88
N TRP A 420 0.62 -16.98 27.05
CA TRP A 420 0.10 -15.63 27.27
C TRP A 420 0.78 -14.93 28.43
N ARG A 421 1.15 -15.67 29.48
CA ARG A 421 1.87 -15.16 30.64
C ARG A 421 3.30 -14.72 30.27
N ASP A 422 4.01 -15.55 29.52
CA ASP A 422 5.38 -15.25 29.08
C ASP A 422 5.41 -14.04 28.16
N ARG A 423 4.47 -13.96 27.20
CA ARG A 423 4.31 -12.80 26.31
C ARG A 423 3.98 -11.52 27.09
N ALA A 424 3.06 -11.58 28.06
CA ALA A 424 2.71 -10.45 28.89
C ALA A 424 3.89 -10.01 29.76
N ALA A 425 4.63 -10.95 30.34
CA ALA A 425 5.83 -10.65 31.12
C ALA A 425 6.92 -9.99 30.27
N GLY A 426 7.15 -10.49 29.05
CA GLY A 426 8.08 -9.90 28.08
C GLY A 426 7.69 -8.47 27.69
N ALA A 427 6.43 -8.25 27.35
CA ALA A 427 5.90 -6.93 27.01
C ALA A 427 6.03 -5.92 28.16
N LEU A 428 5.70 -6.35 29.39
CA LEU A 428 5.82 -5.52 30.58
C LEU A 428 7.29 -5.20 30.88
N THR A 429 8.18 -6.17 30.77
CA THR A 429 9.62 -5.97 30.94
C THR A 429 10.16 -4.96 29.93
N ALA A 430 9.84 -5.09 28.67
CA ALA A 430 10.20 -4.14 27.62
C ALA A 430 9.69 -2.73 27.91
N GLN A 431 8.44 -2.62 28.39
CA GLN A 431 7.85 -1.33 28.76
C GLN A 431 8.56 -0.66 29.94
N ILE A 432 8.92 -1.43 30.97
CA ILE A 432 9.67 -0.92 32.15
C ILE A 432 11.06 -0.46 31.72
N MET A 433 11.74 -1.23 30.91
CA MET A 433 13.11 -0.92 30.44
C MET A 433 13.18 0.29 29.53
N LYS A 434 12.15 0.49 28.68
CA LYS A 434 12.16 1.48 27.59
C LYS A 434 12.55 2.89 28.06
N SER A 435 11.94 3.40 29.12
CA SER A 435 12.19 4.76 29.62
C SER A 435 13.58 4.92 30.19
N GLY A 436 14.00 3.97 31.02
CA GLY A 436 15.34 3.99 31.65
C GLY A 436 16.45 3.82 30.62
N PHE A 437 16.26 2.91 29.66
CA PHE A 437 17.21 2.69 28.57
C PHE A 437 17.39 3.95 27.72
N PHE A 438 16.27 4.56 27.30
CA PHE A 438 16.30 5.79 26.51
C PHE A 438 16.96 6.94 27.28
N GLN A 439 16.57 7.16 28.57
CA GLN A 439 17.13 8.21 29.41
C GLN A 439 18.64 8.05 29.56
N GLN A 440 19.09 6.86 29.90
CA GLN A 440 20.49 6.58 30.18
C GLN A 440 21.36 6.70 28.93
N LEU A 441 20.98 6.03 27.81
CA LEU A 441 21.84 5.95 26.65
C LEU A 441 21.73 7.18 25.76
N ARG A 442 20.51 7.65 25.49
CA ARG A 442 20.32 8.78 24.57
C ARG A 442 20.49 10.13 25.26
N THR A 443 19.82 10.33 26.41
CA THR A 443 19.77 11.65 27.04
C THR A 443 21.04 11.96 27.83
N GLU A 444 21.49 11.02 28.66
CA GLU A 444 22.63 11.25 29.55
C GLU A 444 23.97 10.95 28.88
N GLN A 445 24.08 9.83 28.19
CA GLN A 445 25.34 9.41 27.55
C GLN A 445 25.47 9.84 26.10
N GLN A 446 24.40 10.30 25.44
CA GLN A 446 24.37 10.78 24.06
C GLN A 446 24.92 9.75 23.05
N LEU A 447 24.60 8.48 23.25
CA LEU A 447 25.09 7.37 22.42
C LEU A 447 24.22 7.06 21.19
N GLY A 448 23.15 7.81 20.93
CA GLY A 448 22.34 7.60 19.74
C GLY A 448 20.96 8.30 19.75
#